data_db0bfaa810ca60ac61eaf920220f7ff1
#
_entry.id   db0bfaa810ca60ac61eaf920220f7ff1
#
_cell.length_a   1.000
_cell.length_b   1.000
_cell.length_c   1.000
_cell.angle_alpha   90.00
_cell.angle_beta   90.00
_cell.angle_gamma   90.00
#
_symmetry.space_group_name_H-M   'P 1'
#
loop_
_entity.id
_entity.type
_entity.pdbx_description
1 polymer ?
#
loop_
_entity_poly.entity_id
_entity_poly.type
_entity_poly.pdbx_seq_one_letter_code
_entity_poly.pdbx_strand_id
1 'polypeptide(L)'
;IILASSNFGDIVADFFCGSGTTGAVAEKLGRRWIMSDLSKFAIHTTRKRLMNIHNSKDLLSPKEEKKNYVKCDNCGKKVVCSIEWIDSDKEYGKPARPFEILNIGNYELEYLQQKPFDYLIFMLKLYGAEPITGFRYIHGKKGIRLVHISSLNAPVTMDEVRKCIMECVENKITKLDILGWEWSYEVNDLAKQLAKKHKIDLKLIQIPSVNEIKSAFTDLADFDLKLLKMPEQAINEKILKNIRFSEVAYLEVEPKVQGKKVTIKIADFQVPESNWTDEIKEKIRELKWSDFIDYWAVDWDYQGDTFHNQWQTYRTKKDRKLDLEATKTYDKSGEYQIMIKVVDVFGNDTNRIIKVRIR
;
A
#
# COMPACT_ATOMS: atom_id res chain seq x y z
N ILE A 1 -25.41 11.65 -14.18
CA ILE A 1 -25.05 10.61 -15.17
C ILE A 1 -25.54 9.26 -14.67
N ILE A 2 -25.00 8.67 -13.59
CA ILE A 2 -25.33 7.30 -13.12
C ILE A 2 -26.85 7.09 -12.96
N LEU A 3 -27.55 8.03 -12.32
CA LEU A 3 -28.98 7.95 -12.09
C LEU A 3 -29.79 7.94 -13.41
N ALA A 4 -29.32 8.66 -14.42
CA ALA A 4 -30.00 8.79 -15.73
C ALA A 4 -29.68 7.64 -16.70
N SER A 5 -28.57 6.90 -16.48
CA SER A 5 -28.05 5.90 -17.42
C SER A 5 -28.01 4.48 -16.88
N SER A 6 -28.48 4.24 -15.66
CA SER A 6 -28.50 2.92 -15.05
C SER A 6 -29.67 2.75 -14.08
N ASN A 7 -30.02 1.48 -13.81
CA ASN A 7 -31.06 1.10 -12.87
C ASN A 7 -30.46 0.61 -11.54
N PHE A 8 -31.31 0.47 -10.52
CA PHE A 8 -30.93 -0.17 -9.29
C PHE A 8 -30.39 -1.60 -9.53
N GLY A 9 -29.24 -1.91 -8.93
CA GLY A 9 -28.60 -3.22 -9.08
C GLY A 9 -27.69 -3.37 -10.29
N ASP A 10 -27.71 -2.45 -11.26
CA ASP A 10 -26.80 -2.47 -12.41
C ASP A 10 -25.34 -2.33 -11.99
N ILE A 11 -24.41 -2.70 -12.88
CA ILE A 11 -22.97 -2.54 -12.67
C ILE A 11 -22.50 -1.24 -13.33
N VAL A 12 -21.83 -0.41 -12.55
CA VAL A 12 -21.16 0.80 -13.00
C VAL A 12 -19.65 0.55 -12.99
N ALA A 13 -18.98 0.74 -14.11
CA ALA A 13 -17.54 0.55 -14.24
C ALA A 13 -16.83 1.88 -14.46
N ASP A 14 -15.70 2.09 -13.74
CA ASP A 14 -14.79 3.23 -13.92
C ASP A 14 -13.35 2.75 -13.82
N PHE A 15 -12.67 2.71 -14.97
CA PHE A 15 -11.32 2.15 -15.07
C PHE A 15 -10.20 3.17 -14.80
N PHE A 16 -10.55 4.42 -14.50
CA PHE A 16 -9.65 5.51 -14.13
C PHE A 16 -10.23 6.25 -12.92
N CYS A 17 -10.55 5.50 -11.87
CA CYS A 17 -11.45 5.96 -10.81
C CYS A 17 -10.87 7.09 -9.93
N GLY A 18 -9.57 7.33 -9.97
CA GLY A 18 -8.92 8.38 -9.19
C GLY A 18 -9.27 8.28 -7.70
N SER A 19 -9.99 9.27 -7.20
CA SER A 19 -10.46 9.31 -5.80
C SER A 19 -11.76 8.52 -5.54
N GLY A 20 -12.28 7.75 -6.50
CA GLY A 20 -13.42 6.85 -6.33
C GLY A 20 -14.80 7.53 -6.22
N THR A 21 -14.97 8.69 -6.84
CA THR A 21 -16.27 9.39 -6.83
C THR A 21 -17.36 8.58 -7.47
N THR A 22 -17.07 7.94 -8.62
CA THR A 22 -18.02 7.09 -9.36
C THR A 22 -18.52 5.94 -8.50
N GLY A 23 -17.62 5.21 -7.84
CA GLY A 23 -18.00 4.09 -6.97
C GLY A 23 -18.80 4.53 -5.74
N ALA A 24 -18.43 5.64 -5.11
CA ALA A 24 -19.17 6.17 -3.97
C ALA A 24 -20.59 6.61 -4.36
N VAL A 25 -20.76 7.22 -5.52
CA VAL A 25 -22.10 7.60 -6.04
C VAL A 25 -22.91 6.35 -6.42
N ALA A 26 -22.28 5.38 -7.11
CA ALA A 26 -22.93 4.12 -7.46
C ALA A 26 -23.40 3.36 -6.21
N GLU A 27 -22.56 3.29 -5.16
CA GLU A 27 -22.91 2.67 -3.88
C GLU A 27 -24.13 3.33 -3.24
N LYS A 28 -24.15 4.66 -3.15
CA LYS A 28 -25.28 5.42 -2.57
C LYS A 28 -26.57 5.24 -3.36
N LEU A 29 -26.45 5.08 -4.66
CA LEU A 29 -27.60 4.88 -5.55
C LEU A 29 -28.02 3.40 -5.69
N GLY A 30 -27.38 2.47 -4.94
CA GLY A 30 -27.71 1.05 -4.95
C GLY A 30 -27.27 0.30 -6.20
N ARG A 31 -26.28 0.81 -6.95
CA ARG A 31 -25.65 0.11 -8.07
C ARG A 31 -24.46 -0.72 -7.55
N ARG A 32 -24.12 -1.81 -8.25
CA ARG A 32 -22.84 -2.47 -8.08
C ARG A 32 -21.78 -1.66 -8.81
N TRP A 33 -20.51 -1.81 -8.46
CA TRP A 33 -19.47 -1.05 -9.10
C TRP A 33 -18.18 -1.85 -9.24
N ILE A 34 -17.42 -1.55 -10.30
CA ILE A 34 -16.07 -2.03 -10.56
C ILE A 34 -15.22 -0.79 -10.82
N MET A 35 -14.14 -0.63 -10.09
CA MET A 35 -13.22 0.49 -10.25
C MET A 35 -11.80 0.00 -10.41
N SER A 36 -11.00 0.66 -11.22
CA SER A 36 -9.56 0.42 -11.29
C SER A 36 -8.79 1.73 -11.41
N ASP A 37 -7.55 1.71 -10.98
CA ASP A 37 -6.59 2.79 -11.15
C ASP A 37 -5.16 2.23 -11.08
N LEU A 38 -4.21 2.87 -11.77
CA LEU A 38 -2.80 2.49 -11.72
C LEU A 38 -2.13 2.94 -10.42
N SER A 39 -2.62 4.02 -9.82
CA SER A 39 -2.02 4.64 -8.65
C SER A 39 -2.48 3.95 -7.36
N LYS A 40 -1.54 3.40 -6.59
CA LYS A 40 -1.81 2.89 -5.25
C LYS A 40 -2.43 3.96 -4.34
N PHE A 41 -2.00 5.22 -4.48
CA PHE A 41 -2.57 6.34 -3.74
C PHE A 41 -4.03 6.62 -4.12
N ALA A 42 -4.40 6.51 -5.40
CA ALA A 42 -5.79 6.63 -5.85
C ALA A 42 -6.66 5.52 -5.23
N ILE A 43 -6.21 4.27 -5.28
CA ILE A 43 -6.91 3.14 -4.66
C ILE A 43 -7.04 3.32 -3.14
N HIS A 44 -6.00 3.80 -2.46
CA HIS A 44 -6.07 4.09 -1.02
C HIS A 44 -7.09 5.20 -0.70
N THR A 45 -7.09 6.28 -1.47
CA THR A 45 -8.07 7.37 -1.34
C THR A 45 -9.49 6.88 -1.57
N THR A 46 -9.70 6.05 -2.59
CA THR A 46 -10.98 5.39 -2.90
C THR A 46 -11.42 4.49 -1.75
N ARG A 47 -10.54 3.67 -1.20
CA ARG A 47 -10.81 2.84 -0.01
C ARG A 47 -11.32 3.69 1.16
N LYS A 48 -10.59 4.75 1.52
CA LYS A 48 -10.99 5.65 2.61
C LYS A 48 -12.34 6.30 2.37
N ARG A 49 -12.61 6.73 1.13
CA ARG A 49 -13.91 7.31 0.75
C ARG A 49 -15.03 6.33 0.95
N LEU A 50 -14.88 5.08 0.52
CA LEU A 50 -15.91 4.04 0.66
C LEU A 50 -16.12 3.64 2.11
N MET A 51 -15.06 3.47 2.89
CA MET A 51 -15.16 3.17 4.32
C MET A 51 -15.85 4.27 5.12
N ASN A 52 -15.63 5.53 4.74
CA ASN A 52 -16.23 6.70 5.41
C ASN A 52 -17.51 7.20 4.72
N ILE A 53 -18.11 6.41 3.83
CA ILE A 53 -19.24 6.83 3.00
C ILE A 53 -20.47 7.20 3.83
N HIS A 54 -20.66 6.54 4.99
CA HIS A 54 -21.79 6.77 5.90
C HIS A 54 -21.82 8.20 6.45
N ASN A 55 -20.65 8.84 6.64
CA ASN A 55 -20.52 10.22 7.09
C ASN A 55 -20.57 11.25 5.94
N SER A 56 -20.81 10.80 4.73
CA SER A 56 -20.91 11.67 3.58
C SER A 56 -22.38 12.00 3.26
N LYS A 57 -22.59 13.13 2.58
CA LYS A 57 -23.92 13.62 2.23
C LYS A 57 -24.74 12.57 1.47
N ASP A 58 -26.00 12.39 1.87
CA ASP A 58 -26.97 11.57 1.14
C ASP A 58 -27.35 12.25 -0.20
N LEU A 59 -27.39 11.47 -1.29
CA LEU A 59 -27.73 11.97 -2.63
C LEU A 59 -29.22 11.96 -2.91
N LEU A 60 -29.99 11.17 -2.16
CA LEU A 60 -31.41 10.97 -2.36
C LEU A 60 -32.28 11.69 -1.33
N SER A 61 -31.65 12.44 -0.40
CA SER A 61 -32.40 13.24 0.56
C SER A 61 -33.22 14.32 -0.14
N PRO A 62 -34.48 14.51 0.25
CA PRO A 62 -35.29 15.60 -0.28
C PRO A 62 -34.62 16.95 0.02
N LYS A 63 -34.77 17.88 -0.89
CA LYS A 63 -34.32 19.26 -0.66
C LYS A 63 -35.12 19.85 0.49
N GLU A 64 -34.44 20.59 1.33
CA GLU A 64 -35.07 21.31 2.46
C GLU A 64 -35.48 22.69 2.03
N GLU A 65 -36.67 23.09 2.49
CA GLU A 65 -37.22 24.38 2.23
C GLU A 65 -36.65 25.42 3.22
N LYS A 66 -35.81 26.33 2.71
CA LYS A 66 -35.34 27.48 3.50
C LYS A 66 -36.15 28.71 3.20
N LYS A 67 -36.92 29.12 4.19
CA LYS A 67 -37.75 30.34 4.11
C LYS A 67 -36.94 31.53 4.57
N ASN A 68 -36.79 32.51 3.70
CA ASN A 68 -36.23 33.79 4.06
C ASN A 68 -37.35 34.73 4.45
N TYR A 69 -37.18 35.45 5.58
CA TYR A 69 -38.21 36.30 6.15
C TYR A 69 -37.76 37.76 6.11
N VAL A 70 -38.67 38.65 5.75
CA VAL A 70 -38.52 40.11 5.88
C VAL A 70 -39.57 40.61 6.87
N LYS A 71 -39.21 41.62 7.63
CA LYS A 71 -40.15 42.30 8.54
C LYS A 71 -41.05 43.20 7.71
N CYS A 72 -42.37 43.03 7.85
CA CYS A 72 -43.36 43.90 7.19
C CYS A 72 -43.33 45.28 7.83
N ASP A 73 -43.10 46.32 7.03
CA ASP A 73 -43.02 47.71 7.51
C ASP A 73 -44.34 48.23 8.09
N ASN A 74 -45.50 47.71 7.61
CA ASN A 74 -46.82 48.17 8.03
C ASN A 74 -47.31 47.52 9.30
N CYS A 75 -46.96 46.23 9.57
CA CYS A 75 -47.52 45.49 10.70
C CYS A 75 -46.46 44.92 11.64
N GLY A 76 -45.15 45.07 11.31
CA GLY A 76 -44.01 44.56 12.09
C GLY A 76 -43.86 43.04 12.13
N LYS A 77 -44.72 42.29 11.43
CA LYS A 77 -44.66 40.82 11.39
C LYS A 77 -43.63 40.31 10.40
N LYS A 78 -43.03 39.14 10.68
CA LYS A 78 -42.18 38.44 9.74
C LYS A 78 -43.01 37.84 8.61
N VAL A 79 -42.71 38.18 7.37
CA VAL A 79 -43.34 37.62 6.17
C VAL A 79 -42.32 36.91 5.35
N VAL A 80 -42.66 35.74 4.79
CA VAL A 80 -41.77 34.96 3.87
C VAL A 80 -41.63 35.78 2.59
N CYS A 81 -40.40 36.19 2.30
CA CYS A 81 -40.08 36.95 1.07
C CYS A 81 -39.57 36.11 -0.09
N SER A 82 -38.91 34.96 0.25
CA SER A 82 -38.46 34.01 -0.75
C SER A 82 -38.31 32.61 -0.13
N ILE A 83 -38.42 31.60 -0.96
CA ILE A 83 -38.23 30.20 -0.60
C ILE A 83 -37.04 29.71 -1.47
N GLU A 84 -36.01 29.22 -0.80
CA GLU A 84 -34.88 28.59 -1.43
C GLU A 84 -34.92 27.09 -1.10
N TRP A 85 -34.74 26.27 -2.13
CA TRP A 85 -34.58 24.84 -1.97
C TRP A 85 -33.11 24.51 -1.79
N ILE A 86 -32.69 24.23 -0.55
CA ILE A 86 -31.32 23.83 -0.25
C ILE A 86 -31.23 22.32 -0.20
N ASP A 87 -30.10 21.79 -0.64
CA ASP A 87 -29.83 20.37 -0.46
C ASP A 87 -29.76 20.04 1.03
N SER A 88 -30.43 18.98 1.43
CA SER A 88 -30.35 18.48 2.80
C SER A 88 -28.90 18.11 3.16
N ASP A 89 -28.44 18.49 4.35
CA ASP A 89 -27.14 18.07 4.88
C ASP A 89 -27.18 16.69 5.56
N LYS A 90 -28.28 15.96 5.35
CA LYS A 90 -28.42 14.62 5.89
C LYS A 90 -27.30 13.70 5.44
N GLU A 91 -26.69 13.03 6.39
CA GLU A 91 -25.67 12.01 6.12
C GLU A 91 -26.32 10.76 5.52
N TYR A 92 -25.56 10.06 4.66
CA TYR A 92 -26.01 8.80 4.05
C TYR A 92 -26.32 7.73 5.09
N GLY A 93 -25.53 7.67 6.19
CA GLY A 93 -25.81 6.87 7.37
C GLY A 93 -25.68 5.36 7.22
N LYS A 94 -25.32 4.86 6.01
CA LYS A 94 -25.14 3.44 5.74
C LYS A 94 -23.68 3.15 5.38
N PRO A 95 -23.09 2.07 5.92
CA PRO A 95 -21.75 1.63 5.49
C PRO A 95 -21.80 1.16 4.04
N ALA A 96 -20.65 1.18 3.37
CA ALA A 96 -20.51 0.52 2.08
C ALA A 96 -20.73 -1.00 2.24
N ARG A 97 -21.23 -1.62 1.18
CA ARG A 97 -21.25 -3.08 1.09
C ARG A 97 -19.81 -3.63 1.14
N PRO A 98 -19.60 -4.88 1.58
CA PRO A 98 -18.30 -5.52 1.50
C PRO A 98 -17.74 -5.44 0.06
N PHE A 99 -16.45 -5.11 -0.06
CA PHE A 99 -15.74 -5.00 -1.34
C PHE A 99 -14.33 -5.55 -1.20
N GLU A 100 -13.76 -5.97 -2.33
CA GLU A 100 -12.39 -6.47 -2.41
C GLU A 100 -11.51 -5.46 -3.16
N ILE A 101 -10.22 -5.47 -2.83
CA ILE A 101 -9.19 -4.76 -3.58
C ILE A 101 -8.23 -5.80 -4.11
N LEU A 102 -8.17 -5.89 -5.44
CA LEU A 102 -7.35 -6.84 -6.15
C LEU A 102 -6.15 -6.12 -6.79
N ASN A 103 -4.99 -6.74 -6.72
CA ASN A 103 -3.81 -6.32 -7.48
C ASN A 103 -3.68 -7.22 -8.70
N ILE A 104 -3.65 -6.59 -9.89
CA ILE A 104 -3.40 -7.31 -11.13
C ILE A 104 -1.89 -7.32 -11.34
N GLY A 105 -1.31 -8.51 -11.47
CA GLY A 105 0.12 -8.68 -11.75
C GLY A 105 0.54 -8.13 -13.13
N ASN A 106 1.83 -7.82 -13.27
CA ASN A 106 2.39 -7.32 -14.53
C ASN A 106 2.65 -8.48 -15.49
N TYR A 107 1.79 -8.69 -16.47
CA TYR A 107 1.97 -9.70 -17.54
C TYR A 107 3.22 -9.47 -18.40
N GLU A 108 3.74 -8.27 -18.46
CA GLU A 108 4.97 -7.96 -19.21
C GLU A 108 6.23 -8.61 -18.60
N LEU A 109 6.15 -9.06 -17.36
CA LEU A 109 7.24 -9.77 -16.68
C LEU A 109 7.43 -11.20 -17.22
N GLU A 110 6.40 -11.82 -17.81
CA GLU A 110 6.50 -13.19 -18.35
C GLU A 110 7.60 -13.32 -19.42
N TYR A 111 7.86 -12.28 -20.18
CA TYR A 111 8.91 -12.32 -21.20
C TYR A 111 10.32 -12.27 -20.61
N LEU A 112 10.51 -11.55 -19.52
CA LEU A 112 11.80 -11.51 -18.81
C LEU A 112 12.15 -12.86 -18.19
N GLN A 113 11.15 -13.72 -17.93
CA GLN A 113 11.33 -15.08 -17.42
C GLN A 113 12.04 -16.01 -18.42
N GLN A 114 11.88 -15.76 -19.71
CA GLN A 114 12.51 -16.59 -20.74
C GLN A 114 14.00 -16.37 -20.88
N LYS A 115 14.56 -15.31 -20.25
CA LYS A 115 15.96 -14.91 -20.30
C LYS A 115 16.50 -14.54 -18.91
N PRO A 116 16.59 -15.48 -17.98
CA PRO A 116 16.91 -15.20 -16.58
C PRO A 116 18.30 -14.55 -16.40
N PHE A 117 19.26 -14.89 -17.24
CA PHE A 117 20.61 -14.30 -17.16
C PHE A 117 20.59 -12.84 -17.60
N ASP A 118 19.93 -12.52 -18.71
CA ASP A 118 19.81 -11.14 -19.21
C ASP A 118 19.05 -10.27 -18.22
N TYR A 119 18.03 -10.83 -17.57
CA TYR A 119 17.29 -10.19 -16.49
C TYR A 119 18.20 -9.83 -15.30
N LEU A 120 19.01 -10.77 -14.82
CA LEU A 120 19.92 -10.53 -13.69
C LEU A 120 20.93 -9.42 -14.01
N ILE A 121 21.55 -9.46 -15.19
CA ILE A 121 22.51 -8.43 -15.63
C ILE A 121 21.83 -7.06 -15.76
N PHE A 122 20.61 -7.02 -16.33
CA PHE A 122 19.84 -5.81 -16.44
C PHE A 122 19.53 -5.19 -15.07
N MET A 123 19.03 -5.98 -14.13
CA MET A 123 18.70 -5.51 -12.78
C MET A 123 19.93 -5.07 -11.99
N LEU A 124 21.05 -5.78 -12.11
CA LEU A 124 22.31 -5.36 -11.49
C LEU A 124 22.75 -3.99 -12.02
N LYS A 125 22.73 -3.78 -13.33
CA LYS A 125 23.06 -2.49 -13.94
C LYS A 125 22.13 -1.38 -13.46
N LEU A 126 20.82 -1.62 -13.43
CA LEU A 126 19.85 -0.64 -12.92
C LEU A 126 20.08 -0.27 -11.45
N TYR A 127 20.48 -1.26 -10.64
CA TYR A 127 20.78 -1.04 -9.23
C TYR A 127 22.16 -0.40 -9.01
N GLY A 128 22.99 -0.32 -10.04
CA GLY A 128 24.38 0.13 -9.98
C GLY A 128 25.29 -0.86 -9.26
N ALA A 129 25.06 -2.16 -9.49
CA ALA A 129 25.84 -3.26 -8.96
C ALA A 129 26.60 -3.97 -10.10
N GLU A 130 27.78 -4.51 -9.79
CA GLU A 130 28.59 -5.31 -10.69
C GLU A 130 28.27 -6.80 -10.51
N PRO A 131 28.15 -7.58 -11.60
CA PRO A 131 27.96 -9.03 -11.49
C PRO A 131 29.20 -9.69 -10.87
N ILE A 132 28.96 -10.72 -10.05
CA ILE A 132 30.05 -11.54 -9.48
C ILE A 132 29.77 -13.03 -9.69
N THR A 133 30.80 -13.82 -9.60
CA THR A 133 30.77 -15.29 -9.73
C THR A 133 31.30 -15.95 -8.46
N GLY A 134 31.03 -17.24 -8.30
CA GLY A 134 31.52 -18.02 -7.15
C GLY A 134 30.51 -18.12 -6.00
N PHE A 135 29.32 -17.57 -6.15
CA PHE A 135 28.20 -17.65 -5.20
C PHE A 135 27.03 -18.43 -5.80
N ARG A 136 26.22 -19.04 -4.94
CA ARG A 136 25.01 -19.79 -5.36
C ARG A 136 23.76 -18.90 -5.41
N TYR A 137 23.66 -18.01 -4.43
CA TYR A 137 22.45 -17.18 -4.22
C TYR A 137 22.73 -15.69 -4.42
N ILE A 138 24.01 -15.29 -4.49
CA ILE A 138 24.40 -13.90 -4.67
C ILE A 138 24.76 -13.67 -6.13
N HIS A 139 24.23 -12.60 -6.71
CA HIS A 139 24.33 -12.31 -8.15
C HIS A 139 25.30 -11.16 -8.45
N GLY A 140 25.51 -10.25 -7.51
CA GLY A 140 26.34 -9.07 -7.73
C GLY A 140 26.88 -8.44 -6.46
N LYS A 141 27.61 -7.34 -6.67
CA LYS A 141 28.22 -6.53 -5.59
C LYS A 141 28.05 -5.06 -5.88
N LYS A 142 27.65 -4.28 -4.87
CA LYS A 142 27.57 -2.82 -4.90
C LYS A 142 28.47 -2.25 -3.81
N GLY A 143 29.65 -1.77 -4.19
CA GLY A 143 30.70 -1.40 -3.24
C GLY A 143 31.09 -2.59 -2.34
N ILE A 144 30.82 -2.50 -1.04
CA ILE A 144 31.09 -3.56 -0.05
C ILE A 144 29.89 -4.46 0.26
N ARG A 145 28.74 -4.23 -0.38
CA ARG A 145 27.48 -4.97 -0.16
C ARG A 145 27.30 -6.03 -1.23
N LEU A 146 26.98 -7.24 -0.84
CA LEU A 146 26.53 -8.27 -1.76
C LEU A 146 25.10 -8.03 -2.19
N VAL A 147 24.75 -8.44 -3.39
CA VAL A 147 23.44 -8.19 -3.98
C VAL A 147 22.81 -9.49 -4.47
N HIS A 148 21.62 -9.79 -3.95
CA HIS A 148 20.75 -10.84 -4.45
C HIS A 148 19.57 -10.20 -5.19
N ILE A 149 19.20 -10.77 -6.34
CA ILE A 149 18.03 -10.37 -7.11
C ILE A 149 17.07 -11.55 -7.12
N SER A 150 15.84 -11.30 -6.62
CA SER A 150 14.82 -12.35 -6.55
C SER A 150 14.22 -12.70 -7.91
N SER A 151 13.54 -13.82 -7.94
CA SER A 151 12.75 -14.25 -9.10
C SER A 151 11.67 -13.24 -9.44
N LEU A 152 11.34 -13.15 -10.73
CA LEU A 152 10.20 -12.36 -11.23
C LEU A 152 8.84 -12.95 -10.88
N ASN A 153 8.77 -14.27 -10.67
CA ASN A 153 7.53 -15.03 -10.67
C ASN A 153 7.03 -15.41 -9.28
N ALA A 154 7.82 -15.13 -8.27
CA ALA A 154 7.50 -15.51 -6.91
C ALA A 154 7.92 -14.41 -5.95
N PRO A 155 7.15 -14.19 -4.88
CA PRO A 155 7.57 -13.28 -3.82
C PRO A 155 8.84 -13.82 -3.15
N VAL A 156 9.69 -12.92 -2.70
CA VAL A 156 10.86 -13.26 -1.87
C VAL A 156 10.39 -14.01 -0.63
N THR A 157 10.95 -15.19 -0.39
CA THR A 157 10.58 -16.05 0.75
C THR A 157 11.63 -15.99 1.87
N MET A 158 11.24 -16.38 3.08
CA MET A 158 12.19 -16.50 4.20
C MET A 158 13.28 -17.55 3.96
N ASP A 159 12.99 -18.58 3.19
CA ASP A 159 13.99 -19.60 2.82
C ASP A 159 15.06 -19.02 1.90
N GLU A 160 14.64 -18.20 0.91
CA GLU A 160 15.54 -17.47 0.02
C GLU A 160 16.44 -16.50 0.80
N VAL A 161 15.85 -15.68 1.67
CA VAL A 161 16.59 -14.76 2.55
C VAL A 161 17.58 -15.51 3.43
N ARG A 162 17.18 -16.62 4.03
CA ARG A 162 18.05 -17.45 4.86
C ARG A 162 19.25 -17.97 4.07
N LYS A 163 19.04 -18.48 2.87
CA LYS A 163 20.10 -18.97 2.00
C LYS A 163 21.12 -17.88 1.70
N CYS A 164 20.67 -16.67 1.35
CA CYS A 164 21.54 -15.53 1.12
C CYS A 164 22.32 -15.10 2.38
N ILE A 165 21.69 -15.07 3.53
CA ILE A 165 22.34 -14.73 4.80
C ILE A 165 23.40 -15.79 5.15
N MET A 166 23.09 -17.09 5.01
CA MET A 166 24.05 -18.15 5.33
C MET A 166 25.25 -18.11 4.39
N GLU A 167 25.03 -17.86 3.11
CA GLU A 167 26.14 -17.69 2.15
C GLU A 167 27.04 -16.49 2.50
N CYS A 168 26.46 -15.38 2.98
CA CYS A 168 27.22 -14.26 3.52
C CYS A 168 28.05 -14.66 4.76
N VAL A 169 27.48 -15.43 5.66
CA VAL A 169 28.17 -15.92 6.87
C VAL A 169 29.37 -16.82 6.49
N GLU A 170 29.17 -17.77 5.57
CA GLU A 170 30.21 -18.66 5.08
C GLU A 170 31.39 -17.90 4.47
N ASN A 171 31.10 -16.79 3.77
CA ASN A 171 32.09 -15.97 3.10
C ASN A 171 32.58 -14.77 3.96
N LYS A 172 32.19 -14.70 5.24
CA LYS A 172 32.57 -13.62 6.19
C LYS A 172 32.22 -12.21 5.71
N ILE A 173 31.09 -12.08 5.02
CA ILE A 173 30.59 -10.81 4.51
C ILE A 173 29.43 -10.37 5.39
N THR A 174 29.42 -9.10 5.76
CA THR A 174 28.48 -8.56 6.77
C THR A 174 27.43 -7.63 6.18
N LYS A 175 27.41 -7.41 4.85
CA LYS A 175 26.47 -6.48 4.20
C LYS A 175 25.80 -7.14 3.01
N LEU A 176 24.47 -7.12 3.02
CA LEU A 176 23.63 -7.80 2.02
C LEU A 176 22.45 -6.92 1.63
N ASP A 177 22.22 -6.79 0.31
CA ASP A 177 21.02 -6.20 -0.27
C ASP A 177 20.26 -7.30 -1.00
N ILE A 178 18.97 -7.44 -0.70
CA ILE A 178 18.06 -8.34 -1.39
C ILE A 178 17.04 -7.49 -2.14
N LEU A 179 17.01 -7.62 -3.47
CA LEU A 179 16.08 -6.92 -4.34
C LEU A 179 14.91 -7.82 -4.68
N GLY A 180 13.69 -7.35 -4.43
CA GLY A 180 12.47 -8.10 -4.67
C GLY A 180 11.38 -7.27 -5.35
N TRP A 181 10.58 -7.92 -6.23
CA TRP A 181 9.36 -7.37 -6.79
C TRP A 181 8.20 -7.46 -5.83
N GLU A 182 8.12 -8.61 -5.18
CA GLU A 182 7.10 -8.92 -4.19
C GLU A 182 7.74 -9.62 -2.99
N TRP A 183 7.11 -9.54 -1.84
CA TRP A 183 7.63 -10.06 -0.58
C TRP A 183 6.57 -10.97 0.07
N SER A 184 6.97 -12.16 0.49
CA SER A 184 6.10 -12.95 1.35
C SER A 184 5.95 -12.25 2.71
N TYR A 185 4.78 -12.34 3.29
CA TYR A 185 4.40 -11.57 4.50
C TYR A 185 5.31 -11.80 5.71
N GLU A 186 6.01 -12.92 5.75
CA GLU A 186 6.91 -13.28 6.84
C GLU A 186 8.30 -12.66 6.74
N VAL A 187 8.68 -12.17 5.56
CA VAL A 187 10.08 -11.79 5.26
C VAL A 187 10.51 -10.58 6.06
N ASN A 188 9.68 -9.56 6.15
CA ASN A 188 10.12 -8.25 6.64
C ASN A 188 10.71 -8.29 8.06
N ASP A 189 10.02 -8.93 9.00
CA ASP A 189 10.43 -9.01 10.39
C ASP A 189 11.44 -10.14 10.64
N LEU A 190 11.13 -11.37 10.18
CA LEU A 190 11.98 -12.54 10.41
C LEU A 190 13.34 -12.39 9.73
N ALA A 191 13.39 -11.74 8.55
CA ALA A 191 14.64 -11.47 7.85
C ALA A 191 15.57 -10.57 8.66
N LYS A 192 15.03 -9.48 9.21
CA LYS A 192 15.82 -8.53 10.04
C LYS A 192 16.30 -9.18 11.34
N GLN A 193 15.44 -9.98 12.00
CA GLN A 193 15.83 -10.73 13.20
C GLN A 193 16.95 -11.75 12.89
N LEU A 194 16.83 -12.51 11.80
CA LEU A 194 17.83 -13.46 11.39
C LEU A 194 19.16 -12.78 11.03
N ALA A 195 19.11 -11.69 10.28
CA ALA A 195 20.27 -10.89 9.92
C ALA A 195 21.00 -10.34 11.15
N LYS A 196 20.26 -9.80 12.12
CA LYS A 196 20.79 -9.31 13.39
C LYS A 196 21.48 -10.42 14.18
N LYS A 197 20.89 -11.63 14.24
CA LYS A 197 21.48 -12.81 14.89
C LYS A 197 22.86 -13.14 14.31
N HIS A 198 23.03 -13.01 13.00
CA HIS A 198 24.28 -13.29 12.28
C HIS A 198 25.17 -12.04 12.07
N LYS A 199 24.82 -10.90 12.66
CA LYS A 199 25.54 -9.62 12.52
C LYS A 199 25.69 -9.15 11.07
N ILE A 200 24.65 -9.37 10.26
CA ILE A 200 24.57 -8.94 8.87
C ILE A 200 23.72 -7.68 8.79
N ASP A 201 24.26 -6.64 8.18
CA ASP A 201 23.53 -5.42 7.78
C ASP A 201 22.73 -5.75 6.50
N LEU A 202 21.46 -6.11 6.70
CA LEU A 202 20.53 -6.52 5.63
C LEU A 202 19.65 -5.35 5.22
N LYS A 203 19.59 -5.13 3.90
CA LYS A 203 18.61 -4.26 3.27
C LYS A 203 17.67 -5.07 2.39
N LEU A 204 16.38 -4.89 2.57
CA LEU A 204 15.34 -5.41 1.69
C LEU A 204 14.93 -4.27 0.76
N ILE A 205 15.15 -4.44 -0.54
CA ILE A 205 15.02 -3.38 -1.53
C ILE A 205 13.88 -3.71 -2.49
N GLN A 206 12.88 -2.84 -2.52
CA GLN A 206 11.78 -2.92 -3.47
C GLN A 206 12.26 -2.55 -4.86
N ILE A 207 12.09 -3.44 -5.81
CA ILE A 207 12.31 -3.15 -7.23
C ILE A 207 11.18 -2.23 -7.71
N PRO A 208 11.49 -1.11 -8.40
CA PRO A 208 10.47 -0.23 -8.96
C PRO A 208 9.56 -0.96 -9.94
N SER A 209 8.31 -0.51 -10.05
CA SER A 209 7.37 -1.12 -11.00
C SER A 209 7.89 -1.05 -12.44
N VAL A 210 7.44 -1.97 -13.29
CA VAL A 210 7.81 -1.99 -14.72
C VAL A 210 7.49 -0.66 -15.39
N ASN A 211 6.37 -0.02 -15.01
CA ASN A 211 5.99 1.28 -15.57
C ASN A 211 6.94 2.40 -15.13
N GLU A 212 7.44 2.39 -13.89
CA GLU A 212 8.46 3.34 -13.44
C GLU A 212 9.78 3.11 -14.17
N ILE A 213 10.18 1.86 -14.37
CA ILE A 213 11.36 1.52 -15.16
C ILE A 213 11.18 2.01 -16.60
N LYS A 214 10.05 1.72 -17.26
CA LYS A 214 9.76 2.18 -18.63
C LYS A 214 9.76 3.71 -18.73
N SER A 215 9.14 4.41 -17.79
CA SER A 215 9.08 5.88 -17.83
C SER A 215 10.46 6.53 -17.69
N ALA A 216 11.40 5.89 -17.00
CA ALA A 216 12.77 6.37 -16.92
C ALA A 216 13.51 6.28 -18.27
N PHE A 217 13.04 5.44 -19.19
CA PHE A 217 13.61 5.22 -20.52
C PHE A 217 12.81 5.87 -21.66
N THR A 218 11.78 6.69 -21.37
CA THR A 218 10.89 7.29 -22.37
C THR A 218 11.62 8.15 -23.41
N ASP A 219 12.77 8.68 -23.08
CA ASP A 219 13.60 9.47 -24.00
C ASP A 219 14.42 8.63 -24.97
N LEU A 220 14.37 7.29 -24.84
CA LEU A 220 15.10 6.35 -25.71
C LEU A 220 14.11 5.68 -26.67
N ALA A 221 14.11 6.13 -27.93
CA ALA A 221 13.20 5.63 -28.97
C ALA A 221 13.31 4.12 -29.23
N ASP A 222 14.42 3.48 -28.85
CA ASP A 222 14.72 2.07 -29.13
C ASP A 222 14.68 1.17 -27.90
N PHE A 223 14.16 1.63 -26.76
CA PHE A 223 14.06 0.80 -25.58
C PHE A 223 12.84 -0.14 -25.66
N ASP A 224 13.10 -1.40 -25.89
CA ASP A 224 12.10 -2.47 -25.78
C ASP A 224 12.43 -3.37 -24.58
N LEU A 225 11.65 -3.24 -23.52
CA LEU A 225 11.79 -4.07 -22.31
C LEU A 225 11.66 -5.57 -22.65
N LYS A 226 10.85 -5.90 -23.68
CA LYS A 226 10.66 -7.29 -24.14
C LYS A 226 11.93 -7.90 -24.70
N LEU A 227 12.78 -7.10 -25.28
CA LEU A 227 14.00 -7.60 -25.92
C LEU A 227 15.21 -7.51 -24.99
N LEU A 228 15.11 -6.80 -23.84
CA LEU A 228 16.25 -6.42 -22.99
C LEU A 228 17.42 -5.85 -23.82
N LYS A 229 17.12 -5.46 -25.06
CA LYS A 229 18.07 -4.83 -25.96
C LYS A 229 18.24 -3.40 -25.49
N MET A 230 19.22 -3.23 -24.62
CA MET A 230 19.74 -1.90 -24.34
C MET A 230 21.04 -1.74 -25.10
N PRO A 231 21.22 -0.63 -25.81
CA PRO A 231 22.56 -0.22 -26.20
C PRO A 231 23.37 -0.14 -24.91
N GLU A 232 24.60 -0.68 -24.90
CA GLU A 232 25.46 -0.66 -23.69
C GLU A 232 25.68 0.75 -23.12
N GLN A 233 25.45 1.78 -23.93
CA GLN A 233 25.54 3.19 -23.57
C GLN A 233 24.22 3.80 -23.02
N ALA A 234 23.11 3.05 -23.02
CA ALA A 234 21.79 3.62 -22.70
C ALA A 234 21.54 3.80 -21.19
N ILE A 235 22.22 3.06 -20.32
CA ILE A 235 22.16 3.30 -18.88
C ILE A 235 23.19 4.38 -18.54
N ASN A 236 22.75 5.62 -18.64
CA ASN A 236 23.54 6.76 -18.21
C ASN A 236 23.12 7.21 -16.81
N GLU A 237 23.91 8.09 -16.20
CA GLU A 237 23.62 8.63 -14.87
C GLU A 237 22.24 9.29 -14.77
N LYS A 238 21.69 9.86 -15.85
CA LYS A 238 20.39 10.50 -15.89
C LYS A 238 19.27 9.46 -15.70
N ILE A 239 19.39 8.30 -16.33
CA ILE A 239 18.42 7.20 -16.19
C ILE A 239 18.49 6.62 -14.79
N LEU A 240 19.71 6.35 -14.28
CA LEU A 240 19.89 5.84 -12.93
C LEU A 240 19.34 6.78 -11.84
N LYS A 241 19.37 8.08 -12.07
CA LYS A 241 18.77 9.07 -11.15
C LYS A 241 17.23 9.05 -11.16
N ASN A 242 16.62 8.63 -12.25
CA ASN A 242 15.16 8.57 -12.39
C ASN A 242 14.57 7.25 -11.87
N ILE A 243 15.39 6.22 -11.71
CA ILE A 243 14.97 4.91 -11.18
C ILE A 243 15.28 4.86 -9.69
N ARG A 244 14.25 4.73 -8.85
CA ARG A 244 14.40 4.74 -7.40
C ARG A 244 14.15 3.36 -6.83
N PHE A 245 15.19 2.76 -6.30
CA PHE A 245 15.11 1.57 -5.46
C PHE A 245 14.91 2.00 -4.02
N SER A 246 13.83 1.58 -3.38
CA SER A 246 13.50 1.93 -2.00
C SER A 246 13.66 0.74 -1.06
N GLU A 247 14.09 0.98 0.17
CA GLU A 247 14.01 -0.06 1.19
C GLU A 247 12.55 -0.36 1.51
N VAL A 248 12.23 -1.61 1.88
CA VAL A 248 10.89 -1.99 2.32
C VAL A 248 10.63 -1.39 3.70
N ALA A 249 9.45 -0.78 3.87
CA ALA A 249 9.05 -0.20 5.15
C ALA A 249 9.05 -1.26 6.26
N TYR A 250 9.41 -0.86 7.49
CA TYR A 250 9.45 -1.73 8.65
C TYR A 250 8.27 -1.46 9.58
N LEU A 251 7.60 -2.53 10.01
CA LEU A 251 6.47 -2.47 10.93
C LEU A 251 6.76 -3.36 12.16
N GLU A 252 6.84 -2.74 13.34
CA GLU A 252 6.96 -3.45 14.59
C GLU A 252 5.64 -3.56 15.31
N VAL A 253 5.29 -4.77 15.72
CA VAL A 253 4.01 -5.08 16.36
C VAL A 253 4.25 -5.90 17.62
N GLU A 254 3.63 -5.49 18.72
CA GLU A 254 3.66 -6.18 20.01
C GLU A 254 2.31 -6.86 20.27
N PRO A 255 2.22 -8.20 20.16
CA PRO A 255 1.03 -8.93 20.56
C PRO A 255 1.03 -9.18 22.09
N LYS A 256 -0.12 -8.94 22.73
CA LYS A 256 -0.35 -9.28 24.13
C LYS A 256 -1.55 -10.21 24.23
N VAL A 257 -1.32 -11.43 24.74
CA VAL A 257 -2.35 -12.44 24.94
C VAL A 257 -2.69 -12.55 26.41
N GLN A 258 -3.95 -12.37 26.75
CA GLN A 258 -4.48 -12.52 28.13
C GLN A 258 -5.72 -13.42 28.10
N GLY A 259 -5.52 -14.71 28.35
CA GLY A 259 -6.59 -15.71 28.19
C GLY A 259 -7.09 -15.72 26.75
N LYS A 260 -8.36 -15.42 26.55
CA LYS A 260 -8.99 -15.34 25.22
C LYS A 260 -8.89 -13.95 24.56
N LYS A 261 -8.35 -12.96 25.25
CA LYS A 261 -8.22 -11.59 24.75
C LYS A 261 -6.83 -11.38 24.16
N VAL A 262 -6.78 -10.90 22.91
CA VAL A 262 -5.55 -10.51 22.21
C VAL A 262 -5.59 -9.02 21.94
N THR A 263 -4.53 -8.34 22.32
CA THR A 263 -4.29 -6.93 21.98
C THR A 263 -3.08 -6.85 21.06
N ILE A 264 -3.21 -6.18 19.94
CA ILE A 264 -2.14 -5.87 19.00
C ILE A 264 -1.83 -4.39 19.13
N LYS A 265 -0.56 -4.08 19.38
CA LYS A 265 -0.07 -2.70 19.45
C LYS A 265 0.97 -2.49 18.36
N ILE A 266 0.85 -1.42 17.59
CA ILE A 266 1.95 -0.96 16.72
C ILE A 266 2.96 -0.26 17.62
N ALA A 267 4.18 -0.82 17.68
CA ALA A 267 5.28 -0.32 18.51
C ALA A 267 6.18 0.65 17.75
N ASP A 268 6.44 0.38 16.46
CA ASP A 268 7.24 1.24 15.58
C ASP A 268 6.81 1.04 14.11
N PHE A 269 7.00 2.10 13.32
CA PHE A 269 6.78 2.07 11.88
C PHE A 269 7.80 2.98 11.20
N GLN A 270 8.63 2.40 10.32
CA GLN A 270 9.68 3.13 9.64
C GLN A 270 9.42 3.12 8.14
N VAL A 271 9.26 4.30 7.57
CA VAL A 271 9.19 4.51 6.13
C VAL A 271 10.58 4.83 5.61
N PRO A 272 11.06 4.16 4.55
CA PRO A 272 12.40 4.40 4.02
C PRO A 272 12.59 5.83 3.52
N GLU A 273 13.67 6.48 3.97
CA GLU A 273 14.01 7.85 3.59
C GLU A 273 14.59 7.98 2.16
N SER A 274 14.90 6.85 1.53
CA SER A 274 15.54 6.80 0.19
C SER A 274 14.77 7.54 -0.90
N ASN A 275 13.45 7.71 -0.73
CA ASN A 275 12.55 8.37 -1.70
C ASN A 275 12.27 9.84 -1.37
N TRP A 276 12.85 10.39 -0.30
CA TRP A 276 12.55 11.74 0.13
C TRP A 276 13.53 12.75 -0.44
N THR A 277 12.99 13.84 -0.99
CA THR A 277 13.78 15.03 -1.32
C THR A 277 14.27 15.70 -0.03
N ASP A 278 15.31 16.49 -0.10
CA ASP A 278 15.84 17.19 1.08
C ASP A 278 14.79 18.12 1.70
N GLU A 279 13.92 18.73 0.88
CA GLU A 279 12.78 19.53 1.37
C GLU A 279 11.75 18.69 2.15
N ILE A 280 11.50 17.45 1.72
CA ILE A 280 10.62 16.53 2.44
C ILE A 280 11.27 16.10 3.75
N LYS A 281 12.58 15.78 3.75
CA LYS A 281 13.30 15.41 4.96
C LYS A 281 13.28 16.50 6.04
N GLU A 282 13.43 17.77 5.63
CA GLU A 282 13.33 18.89 6.57
C GLU A 282 11.93 19.04 7.17
N LYS A 283 10.88 18.95 6.35
CA LYS A 283 9.48 19.06 6.80
C LYS A 283 9.05 17.90 7.71
N ILE A 284 9.67 16.74 7.57
CA ILE A 284 9.31 15.51 8.27
C ILE A 284 10.12 15.33 9.58
N ARG A 285 11.17 16.11 9.78
CA ARG A 285 12.11 15.98 10.90
C ARG A 285 11.48 16.02 12.29
N GLU A 286 10.32 16.65 12.41
CA GLU A 286 9.57 16.78 13.67
C GLU A 286 8.44 15.76 13.82
N LEU A 287 8.15 14.95 12.76
CA LEU A 287 7.07 13.98 12.79
C LEU A 287 7.47 12.74 13.59
N LYS A 288 6.50 12.21 14.30
CA LYS A 288 6.63 10.91 14.96
C LYS A 288 6.42 9.81 13.93
N TRP A 289 7.01 8.64 14.16
CA TRP A 289 6.81 7.48 13.29
C TRP A 289 5.31 7.16 13.05
N SER A 290 4.47 7.34 14.07
CA SER A 290 3.02 7.14 13.94
C SER A 290 2.35 8.09 12.97
N ASP A 291 2.94 9.27 12.69
CA ASP A 291 2.36 10.26 11.78
C ASP A 291 2.45 9.84 10.32
N PHE A 292 3.33 8.89 10.02
CA PHE A 292 3.41 8.27 8.70
C PHE A 292 2.31 7.25 8.41
N ILE A 293 1.60 6.77 9.43
CA ILE A 293 0.50 5.84 9.26
C ILE A 293 -0.78 6.62 8.95
N ASP A 294 -1.37 6.38 7.78
CA ASP A 294 -2.66 6.97 7.40
C ASP A 294 -3.84 6.04 7.68
N TYR A 295 -3.60 4.75 7.62
CA TYR A 295 -4.59 3.69 7.84
C TYR A 295 -3.92 2.42 8.34
N TRP A 296 -4.54 1.70 9.27
CA TRP A 296 -4.20 0.31 9.53
C TRP A 296 -5.40 -0.52 9.91
N ALA A 297 -5.29 -1.83 9.65
CA ALA A 297 -6.36 -2.79 9.81
C ALA A 297 -5.83 -4.14 10.26
N VAL A 298 -6.71 -4.96 10.83
CA VAL A 298 -6.40 -6.28 11.35
C VAL A 298 -7.37 -7.30 10.79
N ASP A 299 -6.82 -8.38 10.27
CA ASP A 299 -7.48 -9.65 10.04
C ASP A 299 -7.08 -10.58 11.19
N TRP A 300 -8.06 -10.91 12.04
CA TRP A 300 -7.84 -11.66 13.26
C TRP A 300 -7.76 -13.18 13.08
N ASP A 301 -8.05 -13.65 11.87
CA ASP A 301 -8.03 -15.10 11.54
C ASP A 301 -7.66 -15.31 10.07
N TYR A 302 -6.47 -14.80 9.70
CA TYR A 302 -5.96 -14.84 8.34
C TYR A 302 -5.68 -16.26 7.86
N GLN A 303 -6.27 -16.67 6.73
CA GLN A 303 -6.19 -18.03 6.20
C GLN A 303 -5.11 -18.23 5.13
N GLY A 304 -4.33 -17.21 4.82
CA GLY A 304 -3.20 -17.30 3.89
C GLY A 304 -3.47 -16.81 2.46
N ASP A 305 -4.69 -16.40 2.15
CA ASP A 305 -5.10 -15.94 0.82
C ASP A 305 -5.56 -14.47 0.82
N THR A 306 -6.76 -14.21 1.27
CA THR A 306 -7.39 -12.89 1.20
C THR A 306 -7.40 -12.22 2.57
N PHE A 307 -7.01 -10.95 2.62
CA PHE A 307 -7.10 -10.14 3.83
C PHE A 307 -8.55 -9.71 4.11
N HIS A 308 -9.10 -10.15 5.25
CA HIS A 308 -10.42 -9.75 5.71
C HIS A 308 -10.29 -8.62 6.72
N ASN A 309 -10.76 -7.44 6.35
CA ASN A 309 -10.74 -6.28 7.23
C ASN A 309 -11.78 -6.42 8.34
N GLN A 310 -11.38 -6.96 9.48
CA GLN A 310 -12.25 -7.19 10.63
C GLN A 310 -12.18 -6.09 11.68
N TRP A 311 -11.11 -5.30 11.69
CA TRP A 311 -10.93 -4.11 12.50
C TRP A 311 -10.03 -3.12 11.76
N GLN A 312 -10.30 -1.83 11.93
CA GLN A 312 -9.55 -0.77 11.26
C GLN A 312 -9.61 0.56 11.99
N THR A 313 -8.59 1.38 11.74
CA THR A 313 -8.58 2.80 12.08
C THR A 313 -7.88 3.58 10.97
N TYR A 314 -8.26 4.83 10.78
CA TYR A 314 -7.71 5.69 9.73
C TYR A 314 -7.89 7.18 10.07
N ARG A 315 -7.01 8.00 9.51
CA ARG A 315 -7.08 9.45 9.68
C ARG A 315 -8.08 10.08 8.72
N THR A 316 -8.84 11.03 9.21
CA THR A 316 -9.75 11.84 8.40
C THR A 316 -9.38 13.32 8.51
N LYS A 317 -9.97 14.18 7.67
CA LYS A 317 -9.78 15.63 7.79
C LYS A 317 -10.33 16.20 9.12
N LYS A 318 -11.38 15.58 9.65
CA LYS A 318 -12.06 15.98 10.91
C LYS A 318 -11.36 15.38 12.13
N ASP A 319 -10.89 14.14 12.02
CA ASP A 319 -10.18 13.45 13.08
C ASP A 319 -8.85 12.91 12.56
N ARG A 320 -7.77 13.45 13.11
CA ARG A 320 -6.39 13.06 12.77
C ARG A 320 -5.79 12.07 13.76
N LYS A 321 -6.54 11.72 14.83
CA LYS A 321 -6.08 10.74 15.81
C LYS A 321 -6.15 9.35 15.19
N LEU A 322 -5.14 8.55 15.46
CA LEU A 322 -5.05 7.15 15.06
C LEU A 322 -4.89 6.30 16.31
N ASP A 323 -5.73 5.30 16.48
CA ASP A 323 -5.55 4.31 17.53
C ASP A 323 -4.40 3.39 17.14
N LEU A 324 -3.43 3.21 18.03
CA LEU A 324 -2.27 2.37 17.82
C LEU A 324 -2.42 0.97 18.41
N GLU A 325 -3.58 0.69 18.98
CA GLU A 325 -3.93 -0.60 19.58
C GLU A 325 -5.26 -1.11 19.05
N ALA A 326 -5.32 -2.40 18.78
CA ALA A 326 -6.53 -3.12 18.42
C ALA A 326 -6.70 -4.32 19.33
N THR A 327 -7.93 -4.66 19.69
CA THR A 327 -8.20 -5.76 20.61
C THR A 327 -9.35 -6.63 20.10
N LYS A 328 -9.19 -7.96 20.24
CA LYS A 328 -10.24 -8.96 19.98
C LYS A 328 -10.29 -9.98 21.10
N THR A 329 -11.49 -10.42 21.46
CA THR A 329 -11.70 -11.58 22.31
C THR A 329 -12.16 -12.75 21.43
N TYR A 330 -11.48 -13.89 21.54
CA TYR A 330 -11.80 -15.09 20.79
C TYR A 330 -12.78 -15.97 21.57
N ASP A 331 -13.70 -16.60 20.87
CA ASP A 331 -14.67 -17.52 21.49
C ASP A 331 -14.05 -18.87 21.79
N LYS A 332 -13.15 -19.35 20.93
CA LYS A 332 -12.53 -20.67 20.98
C LYS A 332 -11.04 -20.58 21.26
N SER A 333 -10.52 -21.55 22.03
CA SER A 333 -9.07 -21.78 22.14
C SER A 333 -8.52 -22.36 20.84
N GLY A 334 -7.29 -22.02 20.49
CA GLY A 334 -6.68 -22.45 19.23
C GLY A 334 -5.44 -21.66 18.86
N GLU A 335 -4.87 -21.97 17.72
CA GLU A 335 -3.81 -21.19 17.09
C GLU A 335 -4.41 -20.34 15.97
N TYR A 336 -4.12 -19.06 16.00
CA TYR A 336 -4.62 -18.08 15.04
C TYR A 336 -3.47 -17.36 14.37
N GLN A 337 -3.60 -17.11 13.07
CA GLN A 337 -2.74 -16.21 12.34
C GLN A 337 -3.43 -14.85 12.24
N ILE A 338 -2.77 -13.81 12.70
CA ILE A 338 -3.31 -12.44 12.65
C ILE A 338 -2.49 -11.68 11.65
N MET A 339 -3.14 -11.10 10.64
CA MET A 339 -2.49 -10.23 9.67
C MET A 339 -2.80 -8.77 9.99
N ILE A 340 -1.74 -7.98 10.13
CA ILE A 340 -1.79 -6.55 10.33
C ILE A 340 -1.38 -5.87 9.02
N LYS A 341 -2.21 -4.97 8.54
CA LYS A 341 -1.97 -4.18 7.34
C LYS A 341 -1.89 -2.71 7.69
N VAL A 342 -0.79 -2.07 7.34
CA VAL A 342 -0.56 -0.62 7.50
C VAL A 342 -0.42 0.01 6.12
N VAL A 343 -1.08 1.14 5.91
CA VAL A 343 -0.91 1.96 4.71
C VAL A 343 -0.37 3.31 5.15
N ASP A 344 0.75 3.72 4.57
CA ASP A 344 1.40 4.98 4.87
C ASP A 344 0.73 6.18 4.18
N VAL A 345 1.15 7.38 4.54
CA VAL A 345 0.66 8.64 3.95
C VAL A 345 0.97 8.78 2.46
N PHE A 346 1.86 7.95 1.91
CA PHE A 346 2.21 7.89 0.49
C PHE A 346 1.39 6.85 -0.29
N GLY A 347 0.56 6.04 0.42
CA GLY A 347 -0.27 4.99 -0.17
C GLY A 347 0.41 3.63 -0.28
N ASN A 348 1.63 3.46 0.25
CA ASN A 348 2.29 2.15 0.27
C ASN A 348 1.74 1.31 1.40
N ASP A 349 1.54 0.01 1.15
CA ASP A 349 1.09 -0.93 2.16
C ASP A 349 2.25 -1.80 2.68
N THR A 350 2.23 -1.99 3.99
CA THR A 350 3.15 -2.86 4.72
C THR A 350 2.32 -3.83 5.52
N ASN A 351 2.61 -5.12 5.40
CA ASN A 351 1.85 -6.17 6.05
C ASN A 351 2.74 -6.93 7.04
N ARG A 352 2.14 -7.41 8.13
CA ARG A 352 2.80 -8.29 9.09
C ARG A 352 1.85 -9.39 9.53
N ILE A 353 2.35 -10.63 9.57
CA ILE A 353 1.63 -11.77 10.13
C ILE A 353 2.28 -12.19 11.45
N ILE A 354 1.45 -12.41 12.44
CA ILE A 354 1.85 -12.97 13.73
C ILE A 354 1.01 -14.21 14.04
N LYS A 355 1.61 -15.19 14.74
CA LYS A 355 0.92 -16.37 15.22
C LYS A 355 0.70 -16.23 16.73
N VAL A 356 -0.52 -16.43 17.17
CA VAL A 356 -0.91 -16.38 18.58
C VAL A 356 -1.59 -17.68 18.99
N ARG A 357 -1.35 -18.11 20.22
CA ARG A 357 -2.00 -19.29 20.80
C ARG A 357 -2.94 -18.84 21.92
N ILE A 358 -4.22 -19.11 21.74
CA ILE A 358 -5.30 -18.82 22.69
C ILE A 358 -5.53 -20.06 23.53
N ARG A 359 -5.50 -19.91 24.82
CA ARG A 359 -5.72 -20.99 25.79
C ARG A 359 -7.13 -20.98 26.37
#